data_099055d612426105326dbafe283ce201
#
_entry.id   099055d612426105326dbafe283ce201
#
_cell.length_a   1.000
_cell.length_b   1.000
_cell.length_c   1.000
_cell.angle_alpha   90.00
_cell.angle_beta   90.00
_cell.angle_gamma   90.00
#
_symmetry.space_group_name_H-M   'P 1'
#
loop_
_entity.id
_entity.type
_entity.pdbx_description
1 polymer ?
#
loop_
_entity_poly.entity_id
_entity_poly.type
_entity_poly.pdbx_seq_one_letter_code
_entity_poly.pdbx_strand_id
1 'polypeptide(L)'
;MRKKLIVWVAAFAMPLTIIAQEKTKDMKTSMEQAKLTCKLTTPELQQRKKTVIAELKGHVLEKWETAGGFKYKFEGSDKMLDLLNSFIKTERLCCAFFVFNLTASSDTKFTWLELSGPEGTKDFIKHEIDF
;
A
#
# COMPACT_ATOMS: atom_id res chain seq x y z
N MET A 1 27.24 45.03 -66.13
CA MET A 1 25.89 44.47 -65.77
C MET A 1 26.06 43.27 -64.89
N ARG A 2 25.83 43.42 -63.61
CA ARG A 2 25.96 42.29 -62.65
C ARG A 2 24.56 41.83 -62.31
N LYS A 3 24.22 40.63 -62.77
CA LYS A 3 22.99 39.97 -62.38
C LYS A 3 23.16 39.34 -60.98
N LYS A 4 22.45 39.87 -59.99
CA LYS A 4 22.37 39.25 -58.65
C LYS A 4 21.40 38.09 -58.68
N LEU A 5 21.91 36.88 -58.53
CA LEU A 5 21.08 35.70 -58.24
C LEU A 5 20.62 35.77 -56.78
N ILE A 6 19.33 35.88 -56.59
CA ILE A 6 18.69 35.72 -55.27
C ILE A 6 18.38 34.26 -55.09
N VAL A 7 19.12 33.59 -54.19
CA VAL A 7 18.84 32.23 -53.77
C VAL A 7 17.76 32.29 -52.70
N TRP A 8 16.57 31.78 -53.01
CA TRP A 8 15.52 31.56 -52.05
C TRP A 8 15.82 30.26 -51.27
N VAL A 9 16.20 30.39 -49.99
CA VAL A 9 16.28 29.26 -49.09
C VAL A 9 14.87 29.04 -48.51
N ALA A 10 14.18 28.04 -48.99
CA ALA A 10 12.93 27.60 -48.41
C ALA A 10 13.24 26.85 -47.09
N ALA A 11 12.98 27.47 -45.97
CA ALA A 11 13.02 26.81 -44.68
C ALA A 11 11.78 25.91 -44.52
N PHE A 12 11.96 24.62 -44.68
CA PHE A 12 10.94 23.62 -44.32
C PHE A 12 10.91 23.51 -42.79
N ALA A 13 9.95 24.16 -42.17
CA ALA A 13 9.60 23.92 -40.77
C ALA A 13 8.73 22.64 -40.71
N MET A 14 9.32 21.51 -40.32
CA MET A 14 8.56 20.34 -39.96
C MET A 14 7.91 20.56 -38.59
N PRO A 15 6.60 20.37 -38.44
CA PRO A 15 6.00 20.30 -37.09
C PRO A 15 6.41 18.99 -36.44
N LEU A 16 7.18 19.08 -35.36
CA LEU A 16 7.34 17.97 -34.41
C LEU A 16 5.97 17.68 -33.78
N THR A 17 5.29 16.68 -34.30
CA THR A 17 4.11 16.13 -33.63
C THR A 17 4.57 15.45 -32.36
N ILE A 18 4.29 16.10 -31.25
CA ILE A 18 4.42 15.53 -29.90
C ILE A 18 3.29 14.50 -29.72
N ILE A 19 3.57 13.24 -30.07
CA ILE A 19 2.72 12.08 -29.73
C ILE A 19 3.41 11.33 -28.60
N ALA A 20 3.34 11.83 -27.38
CA ALA A 20 3.86 11.13 -26.23
C ALA A 20 3.23 11.57 -24.89
N GLN A 21 1.96 11.92 -24.84
CA GLN A 21 1.32 12.29 -23.56
C GLN A 21 -0.02 11.64 -23.26
N GLU A 22 -0.48 10.68 -24.04
CA GLU A 22 -1.78 10.06 -23.78
C GLU A 22 -1.71 8.70 -23.05
N LYS A 23 -0.54 8.09 -22.95
CA LYS A 23 -0.42 6.73 -22.34
C LYS A 23 -0.17 6.71 -20.84
N THR A 24 0.16 7.86 -20.23
CA THR A 24 0.43 7.94 -18.77
C THR A 24 -0.82 8.31 -17.95
N LYS A 25 -1.86 8.84 -18.58
CA LYS A 25 -3.07 9.26 -17.89
C LYS A 25 -4.01 8.09 -17.61
N ASP A 26 -4.07 7.10 -18.50
CA ASP A 26 -4.93 5.92 -18.33
C ASP A 26 -4.38 4.94 -17.30
N MET A 27 -3.06 4.86 -17.13
CA MET A 27 -2.45 3.99 -16.13
C MET A 27 -2.62 4.54 -14.70
N LYS A 28 -2.69 5.86 -14.55
CA LYS A 28 -2.92 6.49 -13.24
C LYS A 28 -4.38 6.39 -12.80
N THR A 29 -5.32 6.42 -13.74
CA THR A 29 -6.75 6.33 -13.46
C THR A 29 -7.19 4.91 -13.10
N SER A 30 -6.53 3.86 -13.62
CA SER A 30 -6.85 2.48 -13.26
C SER A 30 -6.29 2.05 -11.90
N MET A 31 -5.28 2.76 -11.37
CA MET A 31 -4.77 2.53 -10.00
C MET A 31 -5.57 3.29 -8.93
N GLU A 32 -6.33 4.30 -9.31
CA GLU A 32 -7.05 5.18 -8.38
C GLU A 32 -8.44 4.65 -7.96
N GLN A 33 -8.88 3.51 -8.52
CA GLN A 33 -10.19 2.92 -8.23
C GLN A 33 -10.18 1.50 -7.67
N ALA A 34 -9.06 0.99 -7.21
CA ALA A 34 -9.09 -0.17 -6.34
C ALA A 34 -9.63 0.28 -4.97
N LYS A 35 -10.96 0.35 -4.84
CA LYS A 35 -11.61 0.57 -3.55
C LYS A 35 -11.04 -0.44 -2.56
N LEU A 36 -10.30 0.04 -1.55
CA LEU A 36 -9.75 -0.80 -0.51
C LEU A 36 -10.91 -1.44 0.24
N THR A 37 -11.18 -2.70 -0.01
CA THR A 37 -12.27 -3.45 0.59
C THR A 37 -11.76 -4.76 1.16
N CYS A 38 -12.23 -5.09 2.34
CA CYS A 38 -12.02 -6.41 2.93
C CYS A 38 -13.06 -7.39 2.36
N LYS A 39 -12.59 -8.48 1.75
CA LYS A 39 -13.44 -9.52 1.15
C LYS A 39 -13.59 -10.71 2.11
N LEU A 40 -14.25 -10.52 3.24
CA LEU A 40 -14.59 -11.64 4.12
C LEU A 40 -15.83 -12.35 3.60
N THR A 41 -15.67 -13.60 3.22
CA THR A 41 -16.69 -14.40 2.53
C THR A 41 -17.57 -15.23 3.45
N THR A 42 -17.13 -15.51 4.68
CA THR A 42 -17.88 -16.31 5.63
C THR A 42 -18.04 -15.65 7.00
N PRO A 43 -19.16 -15.94 7.72
CA PRO A 43 -19.37 -15.43 9.09
C PRO A 43 -18.26 -15.86 10.06
N GLU A 44 -17.72 -17.06 9.91
CA GLU A 44 -16.65 -17.59 10.76
C GLU A 44 -15.36 -16.78 10.61
N LEU A 45 -14.98 -16.43 9.38
CA LEU A 45 -13.81 -15.58 9.11
C LEU A 45 -14.01 -14.18 9.67
N GLN A 46 -15.22 -13.62 9.56
CA GLN A 46 -15.55 -12.31 10.13
C GLN A 46 -15.44 -12.33 11.65
N GLN A 47 -15.95 -13.38 12.30
CA GLN A 47 -15.87 -13.53 13.76
C GLN A 47 -14.41 -13.70 14.20
N ARG A 48 -13.65 -14.55 13.51
CA ARG A 48 -12.23 -14.77 13.78
C ARG A 48 -11.43 -13.46 13.66
N LYS A 49 -11.67 -12.69 12.61
CA LYS A 49 -11.04 -11.37 12.42
C LYS A 49 -11.31 -10.49 13.64
N LYS A 50 -12.57 -10.33 14.04
CA LYS A 50 -12.95 -9.48 15.18
C LYS A 50 -12.26 -9.92 16.47
N THR A 51 -12.22 -11.22 16.74
CA THR A 51 -11.62 -11.78 17.96
C THR A 51 -10.10 -11.52 17.98
N VAL A 52 -9.41 -11.83 16.89
CA VAL A 52 -7.95 -11.65 16.78
C VAL A 52 -7.56 -10.18 16.86
N ILE A 53 -8.32 -9.28 16.19
CA ILE A 53 -8.07 -7.84 16.26
C ILE A 53 -8.26 -7.32 17.68
N ALA A 54 -9.33 -7.72 18.37
CA ALA A 54 -9.60 -7.30 19.74
C ALA A 54 -8.51 -7.77 20.72
N GLU A 55 -8.01 -8.99 20.55
CA GLU A 55 -6.92 -9.53 21.34
C GLU A 55 -5.61 -8.75 21.07
N LEU A 56 -5.23 -8.55 19.81
CA LEU A 56 -4.04 -7.80 19.46
C LEU A 56 -4.08 -6.35 19.94
N LYS A 57 -5.22 -5.68 19.84
CA LYS A 57 -5.40 -4.30 20.33
C LYS A 57 -5.05 -4.17 21.80
N GLY A 58 -5.39 -5.15 22.63
CA GLY A 58 -5.04 -5.19 24.06
C GLY A 58 -3.55 -5.39 24.36
N HIS A 59 -2.76 -5.79 23.36
CA HIS A 59 -1.33 -6.09 23.50
C HIS A 59 -0.39 -5.10 22.80
N VAL A 60 -0.92 -4.07 22.12
CA VAL A 60 -0.08 -3.02 21.50
C VAL A 60 0.63 -2.22 22.58
N LEU A 61 1.95 -2.24 22.54
CA LEU A 61 2.81 -1.47 23.46
C LEU A 61 3.06 -0.06 22.93
N GLU A 62 3.31 0.06 21.63
CA GLU A 62 3.61 1.33 20.97
C GLU A 62 3.10 1.29 19.52
N LYS A 63 2.74 2.46 18.99
CA LYS A 63 2.25 2.66 17.63
C LYS A 63 2.95 3.83 16.97
N TRP A 64 3.39 3.65 15.73
CA TRP A 64 3.97 4.69 14.89
C TRP A 64 3.27 4.76 13.56
N GLU A 65 3.08 5.96 13.06
CA GLU A 65 2.66 6.18 11.69
C GLU A 65 3.88 6.11 10.76
N THR A 66 3.74 5.38 9.64
CA THR A 66 4.74 5.29 8.58
C THR A 66 4.25 5.96 7.30
N ALA A 67 5.09 6.04 6.27
CA ALA A 67 4.68 6.63 5.00
C ALA A 67 3.44 5.95 4.41
N GLY A 68 3.39 4.61 4.41
CA GLY A 68 2.33 3.81 3.80
C GLY A 68 1.33 3.18 4.77
N GLY A 69 1.44 3.42 6.09
CA GLY A 69 0.60 2.74 7.07
C GLY A 69 0.97 2.99 8.52
N PHE A 70 1.03 1.92 9.31
CA PHE A 70 1.37 1.96 10.73
C PHE A 70 2.27 0.80 11.12
N LYS A 71 3.13 1.05 12.10
CA LYS A 71 3.99 0.06 12.75
C LYS A 71 3.61 -0.06 14.22
N TYR A 72 3.48 -1.29 14.68
CA TYR A 72 3.07 -1.61 16.05
C TYR A 72 4.12 -2.45 16.73
N LYS A 73 4.32 -2.22 18.02
CA LYS A 73 5.21 -2.98 18.88
C LYS A 73 4.39 -3.84 19.83
N PHE A 74 4.80 -5.07 19.96
CA PHE A 74 4.23 -6.07 20.87
C PHE A 74 5.32 -6.71 21.72
N GLU A 75 4.93 -7.45 22.77
CA GLU A 75 5.85 -8.35 23.44
C GLU A 75 6.40 -9.41 22.47
N GLY A 76 7.54 -10.00 22.80
CA GLY A 76 8.24 -10.92 21.90
C GLY A 76 8.02 -12.40 22.22
N SER A 77 6.97 -12.77 22.95
CA SER A 77 6.68 -14.18 23.27
C SER A 77 6.27 -14.99 22.05
N ASP A 78 6.53 -16.30 22.08
CA ASP A 78 6.10 -17.21 21.02
C ASP A 78 4.57 -17.16 20.82
N LYS A 79 3.81 -17.04 21.92
CA LYS A 79 2.35 -16.89 21.87
C LYS A 79 1.94 -15.65 21.07
N MET A 80 2.61 -14.52 21.30
CA MET A 80 2.33 -13.28 20.57
C MET A 80 2.71 -13.43 19.09
N LEU A 81 3.82 -14.05 18.81
CA LEU A 81 4.27 -14.31 17.42
C LEU A 81 3.26 -15.20 16.68
N ASP A 82 2.73 -16.23 17.33
CA ASP A 82 1.67 -17.09 16.76
C ASP A 82 0.37 -16.33 16.51
N LEU A 83 -0.01 -15.41 17.41
CA LEU A 83 -1.19 -14.57 17.26
C LEU A 83 -1.04 -13.60 16.08
N LEU A 84 0.12 -12.95 15.94
CA LEU A 84 0.45 -12.07 14.81
C LEU A 84 0.47 -12.83 13.49
N ASN A 85 1.01 -14.05 13.47
CA ASN A 85 0.96 -14.92 12.30
C ASN A 85 -0.49 -15.30 11.93
N SER A 86 -1.33 -15.59 12.92
CA SER A 86 -2.75 -15.87 12.71
C SER A 86 -3.49 -14.67 12.11
N PHE A 87 -3.20 -13.48 12.61
CA PHE A 87 -3.72 -12.21 12.06
C PHE A 87 -3.31 -12.04 10.59
N ILE A 88 -2.02 -12.14 10.29
CA ILE A 88 -1.49 -11.99 8.92
C ILE A 88 -2.16 -13.00 7.98
N LYS A 89 -2.28 -14.26 8.37
CA LYS A 89 -2.91 -15.30 7.56
C LYS A 89 -4.37 -14.96 7.23
N THR A 90 -5.12 -14.41 8.18
CA THR A 90 -6.52 -14.03 7.99
C THR A 90 -6.63 -12.78 7.10
N GLU A 91 -5.85 -11.74 7.38
CA GLU A 91 -5.91 -10.49 6.63
C GLU A 91 -5.43 -10.65 5.16
N ARG A 92 -4.49 -11.52 4.90
CA ARG A 92 -4.07 -11.84 3.52
C ARG A 92 -5.19 -12.42 2.66
N LEU A 93 -6.14 -13.10 3.26
CA LEU A 93 -7.29 -13.66 2.54
C LEU A 93 -8.32 -12.59 2.18
N CYS A 94 -8.45 -11.57 3.01
CA CYS A 94 -9.48 -10.54 2.81
C CYS A 94 -8.97 -9.19 2.31
N CYS A 95 -7.77 -8.81 2.69
CA CYS A 95 -7.18 -7.50 2.40
C CYS A 95 -5.90 -7.66 1.56
N ALA A 96 -6.06 -8.09 0.30
CA ALA A 96 -4.94 -8.42 -0.59
C ALA A 96 -4.02 -7.23 -0.93
N PHE A 97 -4.42 -5.99 -0.60
CA PHE A 97 -3.62 -4.79 -0.81
C PHE A 97 -2.62 -4.50 0.31
N PHE A 98 -2.70 -5.20 1.46
CA PHE A 98 -1.75 -5.03 2.54
C PHE A 98 -0.39 -5.64 2.22
N VAL A 99 0.65 -4.93 2.63
CA VAL A 99 2.01 -5.43 2.80
C VAL A 99 2.27 -5.58 4.30
N PHE A 100 2.64 -6.78 4.72
CA PHE A 100 2.95 -7.10 6.12
C PHE A 100 4.44 -7.22 6.29
N ASN A 101 5.00 -6.51 7.27
CA ASN A 101 6.39 -6.64 7.67
C ASN A 101 6.44 -7.04 9.15
N LEU A 102 6.79 -8.29 9.43
CA LEU A 102 6.89 -8.84 10.77
C LEU A 102 8.35 -9.00 11.14
N THR A 103 8.76 -8.38 12.23
CA THR A 103 10.13 -8.43 12.73
C THR A 103 10.12 -8.88 14.19
N ALA A 104 10.77 -10.00 14.48
CA ALA A 104 10.94 -10.49 15.83
C ALA A 104 12.39 -10.31 16.29
N SER A 105 12.60 -9.85 17.53
CA SER A 105 13.93 -9.80 18.13
C SER A 105 14.38 -11.19 18.61
N SER A 106 15.65 -11.52 18.44
CA SER A 106 16.20 -12.81 18.86
C SER A 106 16.23 -13.01 20.38
N ASP A 107 16.17 -11.92 21.13
CA ASP A 107 16.12 -11.91 22.60
C ASP A 107 14.71 -12.09 23.17
N THR A 108 13.73 -12.34 22.31
CA THR A 108 12.30 -12.54 22.62
C THR A 108 11.64 -11.39 23.40
N LYS A 109 12.23 -10.21 23.43
CA LYS A 109 11.66 -9.07 24.14
C LYS A 109 10.53 -8.40 23.40
N PHE A 110 10.69 -8.21 22.09
CA PHE A 110 9.73 -7.47 21.28
C PHE A 110 9.54 -8.08 19.90
N THR A 111 8.34 -7.87 19.39
CA THR A 111 7.97 -8.13 17.99
C THR A 111 7.32 -6.88 17.42
N TRP A 112 7.62 -6.58 16.16
CA TRP A 112 7.04 -5.45 15.44
C TRP A 112 6.25 -5.95 14.24
N LEU A 113 5.05 -5.42 14.08
CA LEU A 113 4.24 -5.61 12.89
C LEU A 113 4.03 -4.27 12.20
N GLU A 114 4.42 -4.16 10.94
CA GLU A 114 4.08 -3.03 10.09
C GLU A 114 3.04 -3.46 9.06
N LEU A 115 1.98 -2.67 8.96
CA LEU A 115 0.94 -2.76 7.95
C LEU A 115 1.09 -1.56 7.03
N SER A 116 1.26 -1.81 5.74
CA SER A 116 1.36 -0.77 4.72
C SER A 116 0.62 -1.16 3.44
N GLY A 117 0.48 -0.23 2.53
CA GLY A 117 -0.20 -0.46 1.26
C GLY A 117 -0.31 0.81 0.42
N PRO A 118 -1.13 0.80 -0.63
CA PRO A 118 -1.36 1.94 -1.49
C PRO A 118 -2.04 3.10 -0.76
N GLU A 119 -2.24 4.20 -1.45
CA GLU A 119 -2.99 5.35 -0.94
C GLU A 119 -4.36 4.93 -0.38
N GLY A 120 -4.76 5.51 0.75
CA GLY A 120 -5.99 5.15 1.49
C GLY A 120 -5.81 4.03 2.53
N THR A 121 -4.68 3.33 2.54
CA THR A 121 -4.43 2.24 3.51
C THR A 121 -4.45 2.73 4.96
N LYS A 122 -3.94 3.91 5.25
CA LYS A 122 -3.96 4.47 6.62
C LYS A 122 -5.38 4.66 7.15
N ASP A 123 -6.26 5.22 6.33
CA ASP A 123 -7.65 5.43 6.72
C ASP A 123 -8.38 4.10 6.87
N PHE A 124 -8.11 3.14 5.99
CA PHE A 124 -8.64 1.79 6.14
C PHE A 124 -8.20 1.14 7.46
N ILE A 125 -6.91 1.23 7.83
CA ILE A 125 -6.39 0.68 9.09
C ILE A 125 -7.10 1.33 10.29
N LYS A 126 -7.28 2.66 10.29
CA LYS A 126 -7.96 3.38 11.37
C LYS A 126 -9.42 2.95 11.55
N HIS A 127 -10.10 2.57 10.48
CA HIS A 127 -11.53 2.22 10.53
C HIS A 127 -11.77 0.73 10.77
N GLU A 128 -10.93 -0.15 10.19
CA GLU A 128 -11.18 -1.59 10.16
C GLU A 128 -10.32 -2.39 11.13
N ILE A 129 -9.15 -1.89 11.50
CA ILE A 129 -8.20 -2.57 12.38
C ILE A 129 -8.17 -1.89 13.74
N ASP A 130 -7.91 -0.59 13.77
CA ASP A 130 -7.91 0.28 14.97
C ASP A 130 -7.12 -0.31 16.17
N PHE A 131 -5.87 -0.71 15.91
CA PHE A 131 -4.92 -1.06 16.98
C PHE A 131 -4.45 0.15 17.77
#